data_ba69c4d1f1a05b45800f2ce3b69013cf
#
_entry.id   ba69c4d1f1a05b45800f2ce3b69013cf
#
_cell.length_a   1.000
_cell.length_b   1.000
_cell.length_c   1.000
_cell.angle_alpha   90.00
_cell.angle_beta   90.00
_cell.angle_gamma   90.00
#
_symmetry.space_group_name_H-M   'P 1'
#
loop_
_entity.id
_entity.type
_entity.pdbx_description
1 polymer ?
#
loop_
_entity_poly.entity_id
_entity_poly.type
_entity_poly.pdbx_seq_one_letter_code
_entity_poly.pdbx_strand_id
1 'polypeptide(L)'
;MRVARDVAGAVIDLHHQPVAAAPSGAATGDPGDEERILTAASGRAPAWDRLDALRAGLRALVPVATPAVAAQALALAGWVGWARGHGSDADAHLTAAAALSPGDPFVSVLRRIVAAGCVAGWATDPATAWRPDGGRP
;
A
#
# COMPACT_ATOMS: atom_id res chain seq x y z
N MET A 1 1.15 10.06 -13.20
CA MET A 1 2.44 10.01 -12.46
C MET A 1 2.47 10.85 -11.20
N ARG A 2 1.87 12.03 -11.15
CA ARG A 2 1.81 12.87 -9.96
C ARG A 2 1.04 12.22 -8.80
N VAL A 3 -0.15 11.72 -9.08
CA VAL A 3 -1.01 11.08 -8.06
C VAL A 3 -0.38 9.82 -7.48
N ALA A 4 0.31 9.03 -8.29
CA ALA A 4 1.01 7.83 -7.81
C ALA A 4 2.16 8.18 -6.86
N ARG A 5 2.87 9.30 -7.11
CA ARG A 5 3.90 9.80 -6.20
C ARG A 5 3.31 10.36 -4.91
N ASP A 6 2.21 11.08 -5.01
CA ASP A 6 1.54 11.65 -3.83
C ASP A 6 0.94 10.57 -2.94
N VAL A 7 0.44 9.50 -3.54
CA VAL A 7 -0.12 8.37 -2.80
C VAL A 7 0.98 7.47 -2.24
N ALA A 8 2.05 7.23 -3.00
CA ALA A 8 3.23 6.56 -2.49
C ALA A 8 3.86 7.38 -1.35
N GLY A 9 3.93 8.70 -1.50
CA GLY A 9 4.35 9.62 -0.45
C GLY A 9 3.50 9.52 0.80
N ALA A 10 2.18 9.44 0.65
CA ALA A 10 1.26 9.28 1.77
C ALA A 10 1.43 7.94 2.49
N VAL A 11 1.69 6.85 1.76
CA VAL A 11 2.00 5.54 2.35
C VAL A 11 3.32 5.59 3.10
N ILE A 12 4.31 6.29 2.57
CA ILE A 12 5.61 6.48 3.21
C ILE A 12 5.46 7.33 4.46
N ASP A 13 4.69 8.41 4.42
CA ASP A 13 4.39 9.22 5.59
C ASP A 13 3.67 8.41 6.68
N LEU A 14 2.79 7.50 6.30
CA LEU A 14 2.12 6.60 7.24
C LEU A 14 3.07 5.59 7.89
N HIS A 15 4.13 5.19 7.19
CA HIS A 15 5.18 4.34 7.74
C HIS A 15 6.19 5.10 8.59
N HIS A 16 6.42 6.36 8.26
CA HIS A 16 7.42 7.21 8.90
C HIS A 16 6.85 8.16 9.94
N GLN A 17 5.56 8.06 10.26
CA GLN A 17 5.06 8.87 11.38
C GLN A 17 5.68 8.39 12.68
N PRO A 18 6.71 9.14 13.12
CA PRO A 18 7.42 8.78 14.31
C PRO A 18 6.53 9.03 15.49
N VAL A 19 6.70 8.21 16.41
CA VAL A 19 6.63 8.63 17.80
C VAL A 19 7.37 9.96 17.92
N ALA A 20 6.63 11.07 18.02
CA ALA A 20 7.10 12.40 18.35
C ALA A 20 8.35 12.91 17.63
N ALA A 21 8.13 13.87 16.75
CA ALA A 21 9.01 14.97 16.50
C ALA A 21 10.48 14.65 16.19
N ALA A 22 10.76 14.33 14.98
CA ALA A 22 11.96 14.87 14.41
C ALA A 22 11.55 16.04 13.52
N PRO A 23 11.81 17.28 13.93
CA PRO A 23 11.62 18.41 13.07
C PRO A 23 12.83 18.52 12.22
N SER A 24 13.06 17.83 11.32
CA SER A 24 13.97 18.17 10.28
C SER A 24 13.61 17.38 9.10
N GLY A 25 12.76 17.99 8.54
CA GLY A 25 12.86 18.26 7.23
C GLY A 25 13.27 17.14 6.36
N ALA A 26 12.90 17.23 5.26
CA ALA A 26 13.34 16.45 4.18
C ALA A 26 13.02 14.98 4.43
N ALA A 27 11.77 14.63 4.35
CA ALA A 27 11.45 13.36 3.77
C ALA A 27 12.02 13.35 2.33
N THR A 28 13.31 13.45 2.22
CA THR A 28 14.03 12.91 1.10
C THR A 28 14.00 11.42 1.31
N GLY A 29 12.82 10.83 1.09
CA GLY A 29 12.72 9.41 1.01
C GLY A 29 13.69 8.96 -0.07
N ASP A 30 14.76 8.31 0.33
CA ASP A 30 15.62 7.60 -0.59
C ASP A 30 14.72 6.72 -1.45
N PRO A 31 14.82 6.75 -2.80
CA PRO A 31 14.07 5.86 -3.67
C PRO A 31 14.14 4.39 -3.24
N GLY A 32 15.22 4.00 -2.57
CA GLY A 32 15.36 2.68 -1.97
C GLY A 32 14.40 2.42 -0.80
N ASP A 33 13.99 3.44 -0.04
CA ASP A 33 13.05 3.29 1.07
C ASP A 33 11.63 3.00 0.57
N GLU A 34 11.21 3.63 -0.52
CA GLU A 34 9.91 3.37 -1.14
C GLU A 34 9.80 1.91 -1.58
N GLU A 35 10.83 1.41 -2.25
CA GLU A 35 10.87 0.03 -2.70
C GLU A 35 10.84 -0.94 -1.52
N ARG A 36 11.58 -0.64 -0.45
CA ARG A 36 11.63 -1.47 0.76
C ARG A 36 10.28 -1.53 1.47
N ILE A 37 9.54 -0.43 1.51
CA ILE A 37 8.20 -0.38 2.08
C ILE A 37 7.23 -1.18 1.21
N LEU A 38 7.21 -0.92 -0.09
CA LEU A 38 6.30 -1.60 -1.01
C LEU A 38 6.55 -3.10 -1.10
N THR A 39 7.79 -3.55 -0.91
CA THR A 39 8.17 -4.96 -0.90
C THR A 39 8.15 -5.59 0.49
N ALA A 40 7.78 -4.82 1.52
CA ALA A 40 7.81 -5.25 2.92
C ALA A 40 9.21 -5.66 3.43
N ALA A 41 10.26 -5.17 2.78
CA ALA A 41 11.63 -5.44 3.18
C ALA A 41 12.09 -4.60 4.39
N SER A 42 11.28 -3.65 4.84
CA SER A 42 11.62 -2.75 5.94
C SER A 42 11.57 -3.40 7.32
N GLY A 43 10.96 -4.56 7.47
CA GLY A 43 10.81 -5.27 8.75
C GLY A 43 9.94 -4.58 9.79
N ARG A 44 9.40 -3.42 9.50
CA ARG A 44 8.51 -2.66 10.39
C ARG A 44 7.05 -2.93 10.06
N ALA A 45 6.25 -3.21 11.11
CA ALA A 45 4.80 -3.28 10.94
C ALA A 45 4.23 -1.92 10.54
N PRO A 46 3.30 -1.89 9.58
CA PRO A 46 2.56 -0.68 9.27
C PRO A 46 1.68 -0.21 10.43
N ALA A 47 1.31 1.07 10.41
CA ALA A 47 0.22 1.58 11.22
C ALA A 47 -1.11 1.09 10.64
N TRP A 48 -1.57 -0.05 11.09
CA TRP A 48 -2.71 -0.76 10.49
C TRP A 48 -3.99 0.07 10.42
N ASP A 49 -4.32 0.82 11.47
CA ASP A 49 -5.50 1.67 11.48
C ASP A 49 -5.49 2.71 10.36
N ARG A 50 -4.32 3.24 10.06
CA ARG A 50 -4.14 4.23 8.98
C ARG A 50 -4.19 3.58 7.61
N LEU A 51 -3.61 2.40 7.45
CA LEU A 51 -3.71 1.67 6.20
C LEU A 51 -5.14 1.22 5.92
N ASP A 52 -5.87 0.80 6.92
CA ASP A 52 -7.29 0.44 6.78
C ASP A 52 -8.14 1.65 6.40
N ALA A 53 -7.91 2.80 7.02
CA ALA A 53 -8.57 4.05 6.66
C ALA A 53 -8.22 4.50 5.23
N LEU A 54 -6.96 4.39 4.85
CA LEU A 54 -6.49 4.67 3.49
C LEU A 54 -7.19 3.77 2.48
N ARG A 55 -7.23 2.48 2.72
CA ARG A 55 -7.90 1.50 1.85
C ARG A 55 -9.38 1.85 1.65
N ALA A 56 -10.08 2.17 2.72
CA ALA A 56 -11.48 2.58 2.66
C ALA A 56 -11.67 3.85 1.84
N GLY A 57 -10.81 4.86 2.02
CA GLY A 57 -10.83 6.09 1.24
C GLY A 57 -10.52 5.88 -0.24
N LEU A 58 -9.56 5.03 -0.55
CA LEU A 58 -9.21 4.66 -1.93
C LEU A 58 -10.37 3.97 -2.64
N ARG A 59 -11.03 3.05 -1.98
CA ARG A 59 -12.20 2.36 -2.52
C ARG A 59 -13.38 3.30 -2.76
N ALA A 60 -13.59 4.26 -1.85
CA ALA A 60 -14.61 5.27 -2.00
C ALA A 60 -14.33 6.23 -3.17
N LEU A 61 -13.07 6.44 -3.52
CA LEU A 61 -12.66 7.30 -4.63
C LEU A 61 -12.95 6.68 -6.01
N VAL A 62 -12.89 5.35 -6.12
CA VAL A 62 -12.98 4.64 -7.41
C VAL A 62 -14.19 5.03 -8.25
N PRO A 63 -15.44 5.11 -7.71
CA PRO A 63 -16.61 5.43 -8.53
C PRO A 63 -16.65 6.86 -9.07
N VAL A 64 -15.90 7.78 -8.48
CA VAL A 64 -15.94 9.22 -8.78
C VAL A 64 -14.67 9.72 -9.46
N ALA A 65 -13.67 8.86 -9.62
CA ALA A 65 -12.39 9.20 -10.22
C ALA A 65 -12.37 8.92 -11.74
N THR A 66 -11.41 9.54 -12.43
CA THR A 66 -11.08 9.15 -13.81
C THR A 66 -10.57 7.71 -13.84
N PRO A 67 -10.66 6.99 -14.99
CA PRO A 67 -10.17 5.62 -15.07
C PRO A 67 -8.71 5.45 -14.64
N ALA A 68 -7.83 6.37 -14.99
CA ALA A 68 -6.42 6.32 -14.60
C ALA A 68 -6.25 6.45 -13.08
N VAL A 69 -6.95 7.38 -12.45
CA VAL A 69 -6.89 7.57 -10.99
C VAL A 69 -7.57 6.42 -10.27
N ALA A 70 -8.70 5.95 -10.76
CA ALA A 70 -9.39 4.80 -10.21
C ALA A 70 -8.52 3.54 -10.25
N ALA A 71 -7.79 3.31 -11.34
CA ALA A 71 -6.86 2.20 -11.47
C ALA A 71 -5.75 2.25 -10.40
N GLN A 72 -5.15 3.41 -10.20
CA GLN A 72 -4.11 3.60 -9.19
C GLN A 72 -4.66 3.44 -7.77
N ALA A 73 -5.86 3.95 -7.50
CA ALA A 73 -6.52 3.77 -6.22
C ALA A 73 -6.83 2.29 -5.93
N LEU A 74 -7.34 1.55 -6.91
CA LEU A 74 -7.55 0.10 -6.80
C LEU A 74 -6.26 -0.66 -6.60
N ALA A 75 -5.22 -0.33 -7.34
CA ALA A 75 -3.92 -0.99 -7.21
C ALA A 75 -3.34 -0.81 -5.82
N LEU A 76 -3.42 0.39 -5.27
CA LEU A 76 -2.93 0.65 -3.92
C LEU A 76 -3.80 -0.01 -2.84
N ALA A 77 -5.12 -0.01 -3.00
CA ALA A 77 -6.01 -0.77 -2.12
C ALA A 77 -5.70 -2.27 -2.15
N GLY A 78 -5.36 -2.81 -3.33
CA GLY A 78 -4.87 -4.16 -3.50
C GLY A 78 -3.56 -4.41 -2.77
N TRP A 79 -2.61 -3.47 -2.85
CA TRP A 79 -1.36 -3.57 -2.10
C TRP A 79 -1.59 -3.62 -0.58
N VAL A 80 -2.51 -2.80 -0.05
CA VAL A 80 -2.91 -2.88 1.36
C VAL A 80 -3.46 -4.26 1.70
N GLY A 81 -4.27 -4.86 0.84
CA GLY A 81 -4.76 -6.23 0.98
C GLY A 81 -3.61 -7.24 1.07
N TRP A 82 -2.63 -7.12 0.19
CA TRP A 82 -1.41 -7.94 0.22
C TRP A 82 -0.62 -7.74 1.52
N ALA A 83 -0.45 -6.50 1.96
CA ALA A 83 0.22 -6.19 3.21
C ALA A 83 -0.47 -6.83 4.42
N ARG A 84 -1.79 -6.96 4.37
CA ARG A 84 -2.59 -7.65 5.39
C ARG A 84 -2.54 -9.18 5.30
N GLY A 85 -1.84 -9.73 4.32
CA GLY A 85 -1.76 -11.16 4.08
C GLY A 85 -2.90 -11.72 3.21
N HIS A 86 -3.68 -10.88 2.56
CA HIS A 86 -4.82 -11.27 1.72
C HIS A 86 -4.48 -11.21 0.23
N GLY A 87 -3.67 -12.16 -0.24
CA GLY A 87 -3.19 -12.18 -1.62
C GLY A 87 -4.29 -12.29 -2.66
N SER A 88 -5.35 -13.02 -2.41
CA SER A 88 -6.48 -13.16 -3.34
C SER A 88 -7.26 -11.85 -3.50
N ASP A 89 -7.45 -11.11 -2.41
CA ASP A 89 -8.07 -9.79 -2.45
C ASP A 89 -7.18 -8.80 -3.23
N ALA A 90 -5.89 -8.85 -3.02
CA ALA A 90 -4.92 -8.04 -3.75
C ALA A 90 -4.96 -8.34 -5.25
N ASP A 91 -4.97 -9.59 -5.64
CA ASP A 91 -5.03 -9.99 -7.05
C ASP A 91 -6.31 -9.51 -7.73
N ALA A 92 -7.46 -9.62 -7.06
CA ALA A 92 -8.73 -9.12 -7.59
C ALA A 92 -8.70 -7.59 -7.82
N HIS A 93 -8.17 -6.82 -6.89
CA HIS A 93 -8.02 -5.36 -7.02
C HIS A 93 -7.08 -4.98 -8.16
N LEU A 94 -5.95 -5.66 -8.27
CA LEU A 94 -4.95 -5.39 -9.29
C LEU A 94 -5.42 -5.80 -10.69
N THR A 95 -6.17 -6.87 -10.80
CA THR A 95 -6.81 -7.27 -12.05
C THR A 95 -7.83 -6.22 -12.51
N ALA A 96 -8.67 -5.72 -11.61
CA ALA A 96 -9.60 -4.64 -11.90
C ALA A 96 -8.88 -3.34 -12.30
N ALA A 97 -7.79 -3.00 -11.62
CA ALA A 97 -6.97 -1.83 -11.94
C ALA A 97 -6.37 -1.93 -13.35
N ALA A 98 -5.84 -3.08 -13.72
CA ALA A 98 -5.27 -3.31 -15.05
C ALA A 98 -6.34 -3.23 -16.16
N ALA A 99 -7.58 -3.62 -15.88
CA ALA A 99 -8.68 -3.50 -16.82
C ALA A 99 -9.07 -2.03 -17.03
N LEU A 100 -9.02 -1.19 -16.00
CA LEU A 100 -9.33 0.24 -16.09
C LEU A 100 -8.26 1.06 -16.78
N SER A 101 -7.00 0.73 -16.61
CA SER A 101 -5.87 1.44 -17.20
C SER A 101 -4.79 0.45 -17.66
N PRO A 102 -5.00 -0.19 -18.82
CA PRO A 102 -4.02 -1.12 -19.37
C PRO A 102 -2.69 -0.42 -19.60
N GLY A 103 -1.59 -1.06 -19.19
CA GLY A 103 -0.25 -0.54 -19.37
C GLY A 103 0.19 0.52 -18.35
N ASP A 104 -0.58 0.80 -17.32
CA ASP A 104 -0.16 1.69 -16.23
C ASP A 104 1.07 1.10 -15.52
N PRO A 105 2.22 1.81 -15.49
CA PRO A 105 3.44 1.28 -14.90
C PRO A 105 3.34 1.00 -13.40
N PHE A 106 2.59 1.83 -12.67
CA PHE A 106 2.39 1.65 -11.24
C PHE A 106 1.60 0.38 -10.94
N VAL A 107 0.51 0.15 -11.65
CA VAL A 107 -0.28 -1.08 -11.57
C VAL A 107 0.58 -2.30 -11.89
N SER A 108 1.39 -2.21 -12.93
CA SER A 108 2.28 -3.30 -13.35
C SER A 108 3.32 -3.66 -12.30
N VAL A 109 3.90 -2.66 -11.63
CA VAL A 109 4.86 -2.88 -10.53
C VAL A 109 4.20 -3.60 -9.36
N LEU A 110 3.03 -3.14 -8.92
CA LEU A 110 2.32 -3.77 -7.80
C LEU A 110 1.86 -5.18 -8.15
N ARG A 111 1.42 -5.42 -9.39
CA ARG A 111 1.08 -6.77 -9.85
C ARG A 111 2.27 -7.73 -9.78
N ARG A 112 3.45 -7.27 -10.15
CA ARG A 112 4.67 -8.09 -10.04
C ARG A 112 5.01 -8.45 -8.60
N ILE A 113 4.87 -7.49 -7.67
CA ILE A 113 5.12 -7.73 -6.24
C ILE A 113 4.17 -8.81 -5.71
N VAL A 114 2.89 -8.70 -6.00
CA VAL A 114 1.89 -9.66 -5.54
C VAL A 114 2.06 -11.01 -6.24
N ALA A 115 2.31 -11.02 -7.55
CA ALA A 115 2.47 -12.24 -8.34
C ALA A 115 3.75 -13.02 -7.98
N ALA A 116 4.74 -12.38 -7.38
CA ALA A 116 5.93 -13.08 -6.87
C ALA A 116 5.62 -14.11 -5.77
N GLY A 117 4.38 -14.11 -5.26
CA GLY A 117 3.94 -15.07 -4.24
C GLY A 117 4.56 -14.84 -2.86
N CYS A 118 5.28 -13.76 -2.70
CA CYS A 118 5.86 -13.38 -1.41
C CYS A 118 4.77 -12.89 -0.47
N VAL A 119 4.85 -13.30 0.78
CA VAL A 119 4.05 -12.75 1.86
C VAL A 119 4.86 -11.62 2.50
N ALA A 120 4.18 -10.53 2.85
CA ALA A 120 4.84 -9.43 3.56
C ALA A 120 5.47 -9.95 4.86
N GLY A 121 6.70 -9.56 5.14
CA GLY A 121 7.45 -10.07 6.29
C GLY A 121 6.70 -9.89 7.61
N TRP A 122 6.07 -8.74 7.81
CA TRP A 122 5.25 -8.49 9.00
C TRP A 122 3.97 -9.36 9.08
N ALA A 123 3.49 -9.92 7.98
CA ALA A 123 2.30 -10.77 7.97
C ALA A 123 2.59 -12.20 8.46
N THR A 124 3.85 -12.60 8.52
CA THR A 124 4.30 -13.91 8.99
C THR A 124 4.50 -13.95 10.50
N ASP A 125 4.59 -12.80 11.17
CA ASP A 125 4.78 -12.68 12.59
C ASP A 125 3.46 -12.29 13.28
N PRO A 126 2.92 -13.09 14.19
CA PRO A 126 1.67 -12.76 14.90
C PRO A 126 1.73 -11.43 15.68
N ALA A 127 2.91 -10.97 16.07
CA ALA A 127 3.08 -9.71 16.78
C ALA A 127 2.91 -8.48 15.87
N THR A 128 3.18 -8.61 14.58
CA THR A 128 3.17 -7.52 13.62
C THR A 128 2.08 -7.64 12.56
N ALA A 129 1.49 -8.83 12.41
CA ALA A 129 0.45 -9.10 11.43
C ALA A 129 -0.82 -8.29 11.69
N TRP A 130 -1.51 -7.96 10.61
CA TRP A 130 -2.81 -7.33 10.69
C TRP A 130 -3.84 -8.22 11.38
N ARG A 131 -4.73 -7.60 12.17
CA ARG A 131 -5.86 -8.26 12.83
C ARG A 131 -7.15 -7.48 12.63
N PRO A 132 -8.27 -8.14 12.39
CA PRO A 132 -9.55 -7.47 12.15
C PRO A 132 -10.08 -6.70 13.37
N ASP A 133 -9.65 -7.04 14.56
CA ASP A 133 -10.05 -6.42 15.83
C ASP A 133 -9.10 -5.31 16.30
N GLY A 134 -8.23 -4.83 15.42
CA GLY A 134 -7.26 -3.78 15.73
C GLY A 134 -6.15 -4.19 16.71
N GLY A 135 -5.90 -5.49 16.85
CA GLY A 135 -4.81 -6.01 17.67
C GLY A 135 -5.11 -6.01 19.18
N ARG A 136 -6.34 -5.88 19.57
CA ARG A 136 -6.74 -6.08 20.98
C ARG A 136 -6.65 -7.56 21.34
N PRO A 137 -6.03 -7.88 22.48
CA PRO A 137 -5.99 -9.25 22.96
C PRO A 137 -7.37 -9.78 23.31
#